data_9a3cf82755daed56a64a50371e82b867
#
_entry.id   9a3cf82755daed56a64a50371e82b867
#
_cell.length_a   1.000
_cell.length_b   1.000
_cell.length_c   1.000
_cell.angle_alpha   90.00
_cell.angle_beta   90.00
_cell.angle_gamma   90.00
#
_symmetry.space_group_name_H-M   'P 1'
#
loop_
_entity.id
_entity.type
_entity.pdbx_description
1 polymer ?
#
loop_
_entity_poly.entity_id
_entity_poly.type
_entity_poly.pdbx_seq_one_letter_code
_entity_poly.pdbx_strand_id
1 'polypeptide(L)'
;MSAKPIFEFVRLGENRFSLHGRLDASTAENLEAELDKIASTVTLDLSKLQYISSAGLGVLLAAKQRLSDSNADLKLTGLQPQVRHVFEVVGFDKIFKLG
;
A
#
# COMPACT_ATOMS: atom_id res chain seq x y z
N MET A 1 27.21 8.60 8.49
CA MET A 1 26.74 7.68 7.45
C MET A 1 25.21 7.66 7.45
N SER A 2 24.62 7.94 6.31
CA SER A 2 23.18 7.96 6.20
C SER A 2 22.69 6.58 5.77
N ALA A 3 21.73 6.04 6.51
CA ALA A 3 21.06 4.82 6.10
C ALA A 3 19.83 5.22 5.28
N LYS A 4 19.56 4.50 4.19
CA LYS A 4 18.32 4.70 3.45
C LYS A 4 17.16 4.22 4.32
N PRO A 5 16.02 4.94 4.33
CA PRO A 5 14.85 4.43 5.01
C PRO A 5 14.46 3.06 4.46
N ILE A 6 14.08 2.15 5.34
CA ILE A 6 13.61 0.82 4.93
C ILE A 6 12.28 0.96 4.19
N PHE A 7 11.50 1.95 4.57
CA PHE A 7 10.19 2.21 3.98
C PHE A 7 9.92 3.70 3.98
N GLU A 8 9.38 4.21 2.87
CA GLU A 8 8.97 5.61 2.76
C GLU A 8 7.56 5.70 2.19
N PHE A 9 6.79 6.62 2.75
CA PHE A 9 5.47 6.99 2.26
C PHE A 9 5.59 8.41 1.71
N VAL A 10 5.59 8.53 0.38
CA VAL A 10 5.91 9.78 -0.31
C VAL A 10 4.67 10.36 -0.97
N ARG A 11 4.35 11.61 -0.67
CA ARG A 11 3.21 12.28 -1.29
C ARG A 11 3.55 12.69 -2.71
N LEU A 12 2.72 12.26 -3.67
CA LEU A 12 2.87 12.64 -5.08
C LEU A 12 1.89 13.73 -5.49
N GLY A 13 0.79 13.85 -4.77
CA GLY A 13 -0.25 14.82 -5.06
C GLY A 13 -1.37 14.68 -4.04
N GLU A 14 -2.49 15.32 -4.32
CA GLU A 14 -3.65 15.18 -3.46
C GLU A 14 -4.19 13.76 -3.61
N ASN A 15 -4.21 12.99 -2.54
CA ASN A 15 -4.69 11.61 -2.51
C ASN A 15 -3.91 10.66 -3.42
N ARG A 16 -2.63 10.98 -3.70
CA ARG A 16 -1.73 10.08 -4.42
C ARG A 16 -0.41 10.00 -3.68
N PHE A 17 0.02 8.76 -3.43
CA PHE A 17 1.26 8.52 -2.68
C PHE A 17 2.04 7.40 -3.34
N SER A 18 3.35 7.41 -3.11
CA SER A 18 4.25 6.35 -3.56
C SER A 18 4.79 5.64 -2.33
N LEU A 19 4.80 4.31 -2.36
CA LEU A 19 5.41 3.51 -1.30
C LEU A 19 6.75 3.01 -1.79
N HIS A 20 7.80 3.26 -1.02
CA HIS A 20 9.18 2.89 -1.37
C HIS A 20 9.73 1.88 -0.39
N GLY A 21 10.45 0.89 -0.87
CA GLY A 21 11.24 -0.01 -0.06
C GLY A 21 10.52 -1.27 0.37
N ARG A 22 10.54 -1.56 1.65
CA ARG A 22 10.03 -2.83 2.20
C ARG A 22 8.88 -2.56 3.16
N LEU A 23 7.74 -3.14 2.86
CA LEU A 23 6.57 -3.08 3.74
C LEU A 23 6.47 -4.41 4.48
N ASP A 24 7.06 -4.45 5.65
CA ASP A 24 7.10 -5.64 6.51
C ASP A 24 6.43 -5.37 7.86
N ALA A 25 6.53 -6.31 8.80
CA ALA A 25 5.87 -6.18 10.09
C ALA A 25 6.32 -4.93 10.85
N SER A 26 7.59 -4.53 10.69
CA SER A 26 8.13 -3.37 11.43
C SER A 26 7.70 -2.04 10.82
N THR A 27 7.30 -2.01 9.55
CA THR A 27 6.92 -0.77 8.84
C THR A 27 5.42 -0.68 8.55
N ALA A 28 4.69 -1.77 8.76
CA ALA A 28 3.24 -1.80 8.50
C ALA A 28 2.49 -0.77 9.36
N GLU A 29 2.90 -0.58 10.61
CA GLU A 29 2.25 0.40 11.49
C GLU A 29 2.42 1.83 10.97
N ASN A 30 3.57 2.13 10.36
CA ASN A 30 3.81 3.45 9.77
C ASN A 30 2.82 3.70 8.62
N LEU A 31 2.62 2.71 7.78
CA LEU A 31 1.65 2.81 6.69
C LEU A 31 0.24 2.96 7.23
N GLU A 32 -0.12 2.17 8.23
CA GLU A 32 -1.45 2.24 8.83
C GLU A 32 -1.74 3.63 9.36
N ALA A 33 -0.80 4.23 10.09
CA ALA A 33 -0.96 5.58 10.63
C ALA A 33 -1.19 6.62 9.53
N GLU A 34 -0.49 6.47 8.39
CA GLU A 34 -0.65 7.38 7.28
C GLU A 34 -2.00 7.19 6.58
N LEU A 35 -2.41 5.95 6.36
CA LEU A 35 -3.68 5.67 5.70
C LEU A 35 -4.88 6.05 6.57
N ASP A 36 -4.76 5.96 7.88
CA ASP A 36 -5.84 6.33 8.80
C ASP A 36 -6.22 7.80 8.70
N LYS A 37 -5.33 8.65 8.19
CA LYS A 37 -5.59 10.07 7.98
C LYS A 37 -6.41 10.34 6.72
N ILE A 38 -6.62 9.34 5.88
CA ILE A 38 -7.25 9.51 4.58
C ILE A 38 -8.69 9.01 4.64
N ALA A 39 -9.62 9.85 4.22
CA ALA A 39 -11.05 9.54 4.25
C ALA A 39 -11.69 9.53 2.87
N SER A 40 -10.91 9.78 1.80
CA SER A 40 -11.40 9.81 0.42
C SER A 40 -10.62 8.82 -0.42
N THR A 41 -11.04 8.61 -1.66
CA THR A 41 -10.35 7.70 -2.57
C THR A 41 -8.88 8.09 -2.71
N VAL A 42 -7.99 7.11 -2.58
CA VAL A 42 -6.55 7.30 -2.62
C VAL A 42 -5.92 6.31 -3.60
N THR A 43 -4.88 6.74 -4.29
CA THR A 43 -4.10 5.90 -5.18
C THR A 43 -2.69 5.74 -4.62
N LEU A 44 -2.24 4.50 -4.51
CA LEU A 44 -0.89 4.18 -4.05
C LEU A 44 -0.10 3.60 -5.22
N ASP A 45 1.01 4.27 -5.54
CA ASP A 45 1.95 3.80 -6.55
C ASP A 45 2.96 2.88 -5.88
N LEU A 46 2.97 1.62 -6.26
CA LEU A 46 3.82 0.60 -5.67
C LEU A 46 5.03 0.28 -6.55
N SER A 47 5.33 1.11 -7.55
CA SER A 47 6.42 0.83 -8.48
C SER A 47 7.79 0.80 -7.81
N LYS A 48 7.92 1.42 -6.64
CA LYS A 48 9.16 1.44 -5.86
C LYS A 48 9.09 0.59 -4.60
N LEU A 49 8.01 -0.17 -4.45
CA LEU A 49 7.89 -1.13 -3.35
C LEU A 49 8.50 -2.46 -3.79
N GLN A 50 9.50 -2.93 -3.03
CA GLN A 50 10.27 -4.11 -3.39
C GLN A 50 9.79 -5.37 -2.69
N TYR A 51 9.09 -5.22 -1.56
CA TYR A 51 8.68 -6.34 -0.73
C TYR A 51 7.44 -6.00 0.06
N ILE A 52 6.53 -6.96 0.21
CA ILE A 52 5.36 -6.81 1.07
C ILE A 52 5.16 -8.09 1.88
N SER A 53 4.93 -7.93 3.17
CA SER A 53 4.64 -9.03 4.09
C SER A 53 3.14 -9.19 4.29
N SER A 54 2.75 -10.25 4.99
CA SER A 54 1.35 -10.44 5.36
C SER A 54 0.81 -9.29 6.22
N ALA A 55 1.66 -8.72 7.08
CA ALA A 55 1.27 -7.55 7.88
C ALA A 55 0.96 -6.36 6.98
N GLY A 56 1.78 -6.11 5.96
CA GLY A 56 1.54 -5.04 4.99
C GLY A 56 0.27 -5.27 4.19
N LEU A 57 0.05 -6.51 3.75
CA LEU A 57 -1.19 -6.88 3.05
C LEU A 57 -2.41 -6.62 3.93
N GLY A 58 -2.32 -6.96 5.22
CA GLY A 58 -3.40 -6.73 6.17
C GLY A 58 -3.76 -5.26 6.33
N VAL A 59 -2.74 -4.39 6.38
CA VAL A 59 -2.97 -2.95 6.48
C VAL A 59 -3.68 -2.42 5.23
N LEU A 60 -3.24 -2.85 4.04
CA LEU A 60 -3.88 -2.43 2.80
C LEU A 60 -5.33 -2.92 2.72
N LEU A 61 -5.59 -4.16 3.11
CA LEU A 61 -6.94 -4.71 3.10
C LEU A 61 -7.85 -3.96 4.07
N ALA A 62 -7.38 -3.70 5.29
CA ALA A 62 -8.17 -2.96 6.28
C ALA A 62 -8.50 -1.55 5.79
N ALA A 63 -7.54 -0.87 5.18
CA ALA A 63 -7.77 0.47 4.62
C ALA A 63 -8.77 0.43 3.48
N LYS A 64 -8.68 -0.58 2.60
CA LYS A 64 -9.62 -0.76 1.50
C LYS A 64 -11.05 -0.93 2.03
N GLN A 65 -11.23 -1.78 3.03
CA GLN A 65 -12.53 -2.03 3.61
C GLN A 65 -13.10 -0.78 4.29
N ARG A 66 -12.27 -0.06 5.04
CA ARG A 66 -12.68 1.15 5.72
C ARG A 66 -13.12 2.24 4.73
N LEU A 67 -12.35 2.43 3.67
CA LEU A 67 -12.68 3.42 2.64
C LEU A 67 -13.95 3.01 1.88
N SER A 68 -14.07 1.72 1.57
CA SER A 68 -15.25 1.19 0.89
C SER A 68 -16.53 1.44 1.70
N ASP A 69 -16.45 1.31 3.02
CA ASP A 69 -17.59 1.58 3.90
C ASP A 69 -18.03 3.04 3.85
N SER A 70 -17.15 3.93 3.42
CA SER A 70 -17.42 5.36 3.28
C SER A 70 -17.61 5.78 1.82
N ASN A 71 -17.87 4.82 0.93
CA ASN A 71 -18.05 5.05 -0.51
C ASN A 71 -16.78 5.62 -1.18
N ALA A 72 -15.62 5.32 -0.62
CA ALA A 72 -14.33 5.67 -1.20
C ALA A 72 -13.61 4.40 -1.60
N ASP A 73 -12.41 4.52 -2.19
CA ASP A 73 -11.66 3.37 -2.67
C ASP A 73 -10.17 3.55 -2.43
N LEU A 74 -9.47 2.41 -2.38
CA LEU A 74 -8.02 2.35 -2.34
C LEU A 74 -7.55 1.69 -3.63
N LYS A 75 -6.82 2.44 -4.46
CA LYS A 75 -6.35 1.94 -5.75
C LYS A 75 -4.85 1.71 -5.68
N LEU A 76 -4.40 0.62 -6.28
CA LEU A 76 -2.98 0.25 -6.33
C LEU A 76 -2.52 0.24 -7.78
N THR A 77 -1.37 0.85 -8.04
CA THR A 77 -0.79 0.92 -9.38
C THR A 77 0.69 0.55 -9.35
N GLY A 78 1.21 0.13 -10.49
CA GLY A 78 2.64 -0.03 -10.71
C GLY A 78 3.30 -1.16 -9.94
N LEU A 79 2.57 -2.19 -9.55
CA LEU A 79 3.15 -3.29 -8.77
C LEU A 79 4.29 -3.97 -9.53
N GLN A 80 5.44 -4.11 -8.87
CA GLN A 80 6.52 -4.91 -9.41
C GLN A 80 6.12 -6.38 -9.45
N PRO A 81 6.68 -7.18 -10.37
CA PRO A 81 6.26 -8.57 -10.54
C PRO A 81 6.29 -9.39 -9.25
N GLN A 82 7.33 -9.24 -8.43
CA GLN A 82 7.44 -10.00 -7.18
C GLN A 82 6.38 -9.60 -6.17
N VAL A 83 5.97 -8.33 -6.15
CA VAL A 83 4.91 -7.84 -5.26
C VAL A 83 3.55 -8.28 -5.79
N ARG A 84 3.32 -8.14 -7.10
CA ARG A 84 2.09 -8.60 -7.74
C ARG A 84 1.86 -10.08 -7.49
N HIS A 85 2.92 -10.87 -7.56
CA HIS A 85 2.84 -12.31 -7.32
C HIS A 85 2.30 -12.62 -5.93
N VAL A 86 2.74 -11.87 -4.91
CA VAL A 86 2.23 -12.04 -3.55
C VAL A 86 0.73 -11.77 -3.49
N PHE A 87 0.27 -10.71 -4.13
CA PHE A 87 -1.16 -10.38 -4.18
C PHE A 87 -1.95 -11.51 -4.85
N GLU A 88 -1.41 -12.07 -5.93
CA GLU A 88 -2.07 -13.15 -6.66
C GLU A 88 -2.15 -14.43 -5.83
N VAL A 89 -1.07 -14.78 -5.14
CA VAL A 89 -1.02 -15.99 -4.31
C VAL A 89 -2.07 -15.96 -3.21
N VAL A 90 -2.29 -14.81 -2.58
CA VAL A 90 -3.27 -14.68 -1.50
C VAL A 90 -4.67 -14.29 -2.01
N GLY A 91 -4.85 -14.16 -3.33
CA GLY A 91 -6.15 -13.83 -3.91
C GLY A 91 -6.54 -12.38 -3.84
N PHE A 92 -5.62 -11.48 -3.47
CA PHE A 92 -5.92 -10.06 -3.35
C PHE A 92 -6.06 -9.35 -4.69
N ASP A 93 -5.63 -9.99 -5.78
CA ASP A 93 -5.85 -9.50 -7.13
C ASP A 93 -7.35 -9.45 -7.49
N LYS A 94 -8.19 -10.17 -6.73
CA LYS A 94 -9.64 -10.13 -6.90
C LYS A 94 -10.30 -9.06 -6.03
N ILE A 95 -9.58 -8.53 -5.05
CA ILE A 95 -10.06 -7.49 -4.13
C ILE A 95 -9.62 -6.12 -4.61
N PHE A 96 -8.36 -6.01 -5.04
CA PHE A 96 -7.79 -4.78 -5.56
C PHE A 96 -7.71 -4.84 -7.07
N LYS A 97 -8.01 -3.72 -7.73
CA LYS A 97 -7.66 -3.57 -9.13
C LYS A 97 -6.18 -3.25 -9.21
N LEU A 98 -5.42 -4.17 -9.75
CA LEU A 98 -3.97 -4.00 -9.90
C LEU A 98 -3.68 -3.36 -11.25
N GLY A 99 -3.13 -2.17 -11.20
CA GLY A 99 -2.80 -1.40 -12.39
C GLY A 99 -1.36 -1.51 -12.83
#